data_8778e826619d6ef53d1debaf7a5c81b9
#
_entry.id   8778e826619d6ef53d1debaf7a5c81b9
#
_cell.length_a   1.000
_cell.length_b   1.000
_cell.length_c   1.000
_cell.angle_alpha   90.00
_cell.angle_beta   90.00
_cell.angle_gamma   90.00
#
_symmetry.space_group_name_H-M   'P 1'
#
loop_
_entity.id
_entity.type
_entity.pdbx_description
1 polymer ?
#
loop_
_entity_poly.entity_id
_entity_poly.type
_entity_poly.pdbx_seq_one_letter_code
_entity_poly.pdbx_strand_id
1 'polypeptide(L)'
;PQAFDEDLHVENVGGKVAMIELADNLKEERSQSLSASADVYRRFGAFQINFLIEGFYTKLSDVFALTDGEVVDGVLIRTRHNAPGARVMGLTLEGKMAYLSLLQLQAGVTLQQSRYDEPEKWSETAPAEKKIFRTPNTYGYFTATYTPIKPLSLSLSGTYTGSMLVQHMAGYIDKDVAVNTRDFFDMGVKVAYDFKLYKSVDLQLSAGVQNVFNAYQNDFDQGVERDSGYIYGPAAPRSYFAGIKISY
;
A
#
# COMPACT_ATOMS: atom_id res chain seq x y z
N PRO A 1 -10.63 -7.42 14.53
CA PRO A 1 -9.43 -8.01 13.92
C PRO A 1 -9.30 -9.47 14.35
N GLN A 2 -8.80 -10.30 13.48
CA GLN A 2 -8.54 -11.70 13.81
C GLN A 2 -7.19 -11.79 14.54
N ALA A 3 -7.12 -12.65 15.55
CA ALA A 3 -5.89 -12.85 16.30
C ALA A 3 -4.80 -13.56 15.46
N PHE A 4 -5.21 -14.31 14.45
CA PHE A 4 -4.34 -14.91 13.44
C PHE A 4 -4.68 -14.35 12.04
N ASP A 5 -3.69 -14.17 11.21
CA ASP A 5 -3.91 -13.95 9.78
C ASP A 5 -4.42 -15.26 9.17
N GLU A 6 -5.39 -15.20 8.27
CA GLU A 6 -6.14 -16.38 7.80
C GLU A 6 -5.26 -17.48 7.20
N ASP A 7 -4.07 -17.13 6.69
CA ASP A 7 -3.23 -18.05 5.94
C ASP A 7 -1.87 -18.37 6.57
N LEU A 8 -1.45 -17.74 7.66
CA LEU A 8 -0.07 -17.86 8.15
C LEU A 8 0.03 -17.93 9.68
N HIS A 9 -0.06 -19.14 10.21
CA HIS A 9 0.43 -19.43 11.58
C HIS A 9 1.93 -19.72 11.61
N VAL A 10 2.53 -19.93 10.44
CA VAL A 10 3.94 -20.30 10.26
C VAL A 10 4.57 -19.39 9.24
N GLU A 11 5.61 -18.72 9.64
CA GLU A 11 6.41 -17.81 8.79
C GLU A 11 7.84 -18.33 8.67
N ASN A 12 8.60 -17.83 7.69
CA ASN A 12 10.04 -18.03 7.61
C ASN A 12 10.73 -16.70 7.88
N VAL A 13 11.39 -16.57 9.00
CA VAL A 13 12.07 -15.36 9.46
C VAL A 13 13.55 -15.69 9.65
N GLY A 14 14.43 -15.06 8.89
CA GLY A 14 15.86 -15.26 8.97
C GLY A 14 16.29 -16.72 8.81
N GLY A 15 15.65 -17.48 7.92
CA GLY A 15 15.94 -18.91 7.70
C GLY A 15 15.34 -19.86 8.75
N LYS A 16 14.62 -19.32 9.75
CA LYS A 16 13.97 -20.13 10.80
C LYS A 16 12.47 -20.22 10.53
N VAL A 17 11.90 -21.37 10.81
CA VAL A 17 10.44 -21.49 10.90
C VAL A 17 9.99 -20.73 12.14
N ALA A 18 9.05 -19.79 11.99
CA ALA A 18 8.46 -19.07 13.09
C ALA A 18 7.01 -19.53 13.29
N MET A 19 6.60 -19.70 14.54
CA MET A 19 5.25 -20.09 14.94
C MET A 19 4.65 -19.02 15.85
N ILE A 20 3.40 -18.65 15.62
CA ILE A 20 2.71 -17.62 16.41
C ILE A 20 1.89 -18.30 17.50
N GLU A 21 2.14 -17.91 18.74
CA GLU A 21 1.35 -18.26 19.92
C GLU A 21 0.61 -17.04 20.43
N LEU A 22 -0.55 -17.26 21.06
CA LEU A 22 -1.33 -16.20 21.68
C LEU A 22 -0.96 -16.08 23.16
N ALA A 23 -0.81 -14.86 23.66
CA ALA A 23 -0.67 -14.63 25.09
C ALA A 23 -1.95 -15.03 25.83
N ASP A 24 -1.81 -15.66 27.02
CA ASP A 24 -2.95 -16.13 27.82
C ASP A 24 -3.95 -15.04 28.20
N ASN A 25 -3.49 -13.79 28.29
CA ASN A 25 -4.28 -12.62 28.64
C ASN A 25 -4.64 -11.74 27.45
N LEU A 26 -4.60 -12.28 26.24
CA LEU A 26 -4.90 -11.53 25.03
C LEU A 26 -6.34 -10.99 25.06
N LYS A 27 -6.48 -9.68 24.91
CA LYS A 27 -7.75 -8.95 24.85
C LYS A 27 -8.09 -8.60 23.40
N GLU A 28 -9.35 -8.30 23.16
CA GLU A 28 -9.80 -7.78 21.87
C GLU A 28 -9.21 -6.40 21.60
N GLU A 29 -8.74 -6.17 20.40
CA GLU A 29 -8.38 -4.83 19.91
C GLU A 29 -9.65 -4.00 19.71
N ARG A 30 -9.64 -2.75 20.18
CA ARG A 30 -10.74 -1.80 20.04
C ARG A 30 -10.32 -0.56 19.27
N SER A 31 -11.18 -0.12 18.38
CA SER A 31 -10.96 1.09 17.61
C SER A 31 -12.11 2.09 17.78
N GLN A 32 -11.75 3.37 17.91
CA GLN A 32 -12.67 4.49 17.88
C GLN A 32 -12.20 5.46 16.81
N SER A 33 -13.07 5.78 15.85
CA SER A 33 -12.74 6.64 14.75
C SER A 33 -13.70 7.82 14.66
N LEU A 34 -13.13 8.99 14.34
CA LEU A 34 -13.87 10.19 13.97
C LEU A 34 -13.35 10.67 12.63
N SER A 35 -14.25 10.94 11.68
CA SER A 35 -13.90 11.60 10.43
C SER A 35 -14.89 12.72 10.11
N ALA A 36 -14.41 13.72 9.39
CA ALA A 36 -15.21 14.79 8.85
C ALA A 36 -14.72 15.13 7.44
N SER A 37 -15.66 15.30 6.52
CA SER A 37 -15.33 15.61 5.13
C SER A 37 -16.18 16.74 4.58
N ALA A 38 -15.63 17.47 3.61
CA ALA A 38 -16.35 18.42 2.78
C ALA A 38 -16.11 18.07 1.31
N ASP A 39 -17.20 17.91 0.57
CA ASP A 39 -17.20 17.58 -0.84
C ASP A 39 -17.89 18.71 -1.63
N VAL A 40 -17.18 19.25 -2.60
CA VAL A 40 -17.65 20.39 -3.40
C VAL A 40 -17.64 20.03 -4.87
N TYR A 41 -18.81 19.98 -5.46
CA TYR A 41 -18.98 19.84 -6.90
C TYR A 41 -19.34 21.17 -7.55
N ARG A 42 -18.70 21.51 -8.67
CA ARG A 42 -19.00 22.69 -9.47
C ARG A 42 -18.93 22.38 -10.96
N ARG A 43 -19.75 23.08 -11.72
CA ARG A 43 -19.75 23.05 -13.18
C ARG A 43 -19.55 24.46 -13.71
N PHE A 44 -18.55 24.63 -14.56
CA PHE A 44 -18.21 25.90 -15.23
C PHE A 44 -18.19 25.66 -16.75
N GLY A 45 -19.32 25.89 -17.40
CA GLY A 45 -19.45 25.61 -18.83
C GLY A 45 -19.20 24.13 -19.14
N ALA A 46 -18.14 23.84 -19.85
CA ALA A 46 -17.75 22.50 -20.25
C ALA A 46 -16.93 21.74 -19.17
N PHE A 47 -16.47 22.45 -18.14
CA PHE A 47 -15.73 21.85 -17.04
C PHE A 47 -16.65 21.36 -15.93
N GLN A 48 -16.35 20.18 -15.41
CA GLN A 48 -16.91 19.62 -14.19
C GLN A 48 -15.75 19.38 -13.22
N ILE A 49 -15.87 19.90 -12.01
CA ILE A 49 -14.82 19.81 -10.99
C ILE A 49 -15.46 19.30 -9.70
N ASN A 50 -14.80 18.37 -9.08
CA ASN A 50 -15.12 17.90 -7.74
C ASN A 50 -13.86 17.99 -6.88
N PHE A 51 -13.99 18.47 -5.68
CA PHE A 51 -12.93 18.54 -4.68
C PHE A 51 -13.45 18.03 -3.35
N LEU A 52 -12.74 17.06 -2.80
CA LEU A 52 -12.98 16.46 -1.48
C LEU A 52 -11.80 16.77 -0.57
N ILE A 53 -12.11 17.18 0.65
CA ILE A 53 -11.18 17.21 1.79
C ILE A 53 -11.77 16.39 2.92
N GLU A 54 -10.99 15.49 3.51
CA GLU A 54 -11.38 14.67 4.65
C GLU A 54 -10.29 14.68 5.71
N GLY A 55 -10.66 15.02 6.95
CA GLY A 55 -9.83 14.83 8.13
C GLY A 55 -10.30 13.61 8.91
N PHE A 56 -9.36 12.80 9.41
CA PHE A 56 -9.66 11.61 10.20
C PHE A 56 -8.75 11.47 11.40
N TYR A 57 -9.30 10.87 12.46
CA TYR A 57 -8.59 10.48 13.66
C TYR A 57 -9.11 9.13 14.13
N THR A 58 -8.21 8.17 14.35
CA THR A 58 -8.52 6.85 14.89
C THR A 58 -7.64 6.58 16.09
N LYS A 59 -8.25 6.19 17.20
CA LYS A 59 -7.58 5.69 18.39
C LYS A 59 -7.81 4.18 18.48
N LEU A 60 -6.70 3.45 18.64
CA LEU A 60 -6.69 2.00 18.87
C LEU A 60 -6.31 1.75 20.31
N SER A 61 -6.95 0.79 20.94
CA SER A 61 -6.65 0.31 22.28
C SER A 61 -6.42 -1.19 22.25
N ASP A 62 -5.51 -1.68 23.07
CA ASP A 62 -5.13 -3.10 23.14
C ASP A 62 -4.69 -3.65 21.76
N VAL A 63 -3.87 -2.88 21.03
CA VAL A 63 -3.42 -3.20 19.66
C VAL A 63 -2.66 -4.51 19.67
N PHE A 64 -2.93 -5.37 18.69
CA PHE A 64 -2.18 -6.60 18.54
C PHE A 64 -0.75 -6.31 18.07
N ALA A 65 0.21 -6.75 18.87
CA ALA A 65 1.62 -6.73 18.57
C ALA A 65 2.20 -8.14 18.58
N LEU A 66 3.33 -8.31 17.93
CA LEU A 66 4.02 -9.57 17.82
C LEU A 66 5.46 -9.37 18.29
N THR A 67 5.85 -10.09 19.32
CA THR A 67 7.21 -10.08 19.85
C THR A 67 7.87 -11.42 19.63
N ASP A 68 9.12 -11.41 19.22
CA ASP A 68 9.93 -12.61 19.12
C ASP A 68 10.22 -13.16 20.51
N GLY A 69 10.10 -14.46 20.65
CA GLY A 69 10.43 -15.20 21.86
C GLY A 69 11.60 -16.15 21.66
N GLU A 70 11.59 -17.27 22.36
CA GLU A 70 12.66 -18.26 22.31
C GLU A 70 12.61 -19.14 21.07
N VAL A 71 13.77 -19.68 20.70
CA VAL A 71 13.86 -20.73 19.68
C VAL A 71 13.79 -22.10 20.37
N VAL A 72 12.71 -22.83 20.13
CA VAL A 72 12.48 -24.17 20.67
C VAL A 72 12.52 -25.16 19.52
N ASP A 73 13.42 -26.15 19.60
CA ASP A 73 13.62 -27.18 18.56
C ASP A 73 13.82 -26.63 17.14
N GLY A 74 14.49 -25.47 17.04
CA GLY A 74 14.74 -24.81 15.74
C GLY A 74 13.57 -23.96 15.22
N VAL A 75 12.48 -23.87 15.97
CA VAL A 75 11.31 -23.03 15.66
C VAL A 75 11.35 -21.77 16.53
N LEU A 76 11.28 -20.61 15.91
CA LEU A 76 11.13 -19.32 16.60
C LEU A 76 9.68 -19.17 17.08
N ILE A 77 9.48 -19.10 18.38
CA ILE A 77 8.14 -18.84 18.93
C ILE A 77 7.94 -17.32 19.00
N ARG A 78 6.88 -16.85 18.35
CA ARG A 78 6.47 -15.44 18.38
C ARG A 78 5.17 -15.32 19.17
N THR A 79 5.13 -14.41 20.13
CA THR A 79 3.95 -14.24 20.98
C THR A 79 3.14 -13.03 20.53
N ARG A 80 1.87 -13.27 20.19
CA ARG A 80 0.91 -12.19 19.95
C ARG A 80 0.32 -11.74 21.28
N HIS A 81 0.49 -10.47 21.61
CA HIS A 81 0.03 -9.84 22.83
C HIS A 81 -0.62 -8.47 22.53
N ASN A 82 -1.19 -7.83 23.55
CA ASN A 82 -1.71 -6.48 23.41
C ASN A 82 -0.61 -5.46 23.75
N ALA A 83 -0.27 -4.63 22.79
CA ALA A 83 0.52 -3.42 23.00
C ALA A 83 -0.32 -2.30 23.61
N PRO A 84 0.31 -1.29 24.20
CA PRO A 84 -0.36 -0.06 24.60
C PRO A 84 -1.20 0.56 23.53
N GLY A 85 -1.97 1.41 23.45
CA GLY A 85 -2.76 1.93 22.35
C GLY A 85 -1.90 2.51 21.22
N ALA A 86 -2.58 2.84 20.17
CA ALA A 86 -2.02 3.52 19.01
C ALA A 86 -3.00 4.57 18.46
N ARG A 87 -2.48 5.49 17.67
CA ARG A 87 -3.31 6.50 16.99
C ARG A 87 -2.86 6.72 15.57
N VAL A 88 -3.85 6.91 14.71
CA VAL A 88 -3.69 7.28 13.31
C VAL A 88 -4.51 8.52 13.06
N MET A 89 -3.92 9.56 12.48
CA MET A 89 -4.62 10.77 12.10
C MET A 89 -4.06 11.31 10.81
N GLY A 90 -4.93 11.95 10.03
CA GLY A 90 -4.49 12.46 8.74
C GLY A 90 -5.51 13.34 8.04
N LEU A 91 -5.10 13.75 6.85
CA LEU A 91 -5.86 14.55 5.92
C LEU A 91 -5.78 13.93 4.53
N THR A 92 -6.92 13.72 3.90
CA THR A 92 -7.02 13.30 2.51
C THR A 92 -7.55 14.45 1.67
N LEU A 93 -6.91 14.69 0.54
CA LEU A 93 -7.35 15.64 -0.48
C LEU A 93 -7.57 14.86 -1.77
N GLU A 94 -8.74 15.01 -2.38
CA GLU A 94 -9.03 14.47 -3.72
C GLU A 94 -9.53 15.57 -4.65
N GLY A 95 -9.08 15.52 -5.91
CA GLY A 95 -9.57 16.36 -6.98
C GLY A 95 -9.97 15.53 -8.20
N LYS A 96 -11.13 15.83 -8.77
CA LYS A 96 -11.59 15.27 -10.05
C LYS A 96 -11.94 16.40 -10.99
N MET A 97 -11.53 16.28 -12.23
CA MET A 97 -11.87 17.24 -13.28
C MET A 97 -12.26 16.48 -14.55
N ALA A 98 -13.33 16.93 -15.20
CA ALA A 98 -13.68 16.50 -16.53
C ALA A 98 -13.91 17.73 -17.43
N TYR A 99 -13.37 17.68 -18.62
CA TYR A 99 -13.60 18.65 -19.68
C TYR A 99 -14.22 17.96 -20.89
N LEU A 100 -15.53 18.13 -21.05
CA LEU A 100 -16.33 17.39 -22.04
C LEU A 100 -16.06 15.87 -21.94
N SER A 101 -15.95 15.18 -23.07
CA SER A 101 -15.45 13.81 -23.19
C SER A 101 -13.95 13.76 -23.53
N LEU A 102 -13.28 14.91 -23.58
CA LEU A 102 -11.91 15.06 -24.06
C LEU A 102 -10.88 14.70 -22.99
N LEU A 103 -11.09 15.17 -21.76
CA LEU A 103 -10.11 15.02 -20.68
C LEU A 103 -10.82 14.68 -19.37
N GLN A 104 -10.30 13.67 -18.69
CA GLN A 104 -10.69 13.31 -17.33
C GLN A 104 -9.42 13.20 -16.49
N LEU A 105 -9.40 13.84 -15.34
CA LEU A 105 -8.32 13.82 -14.37
C LEU A 105 -8.90 13.48 -13.01
N GLN A 106 -8.18 12.66 -12.26
CA GLN A 106 -8.43 12.41 -10.84
C GLN A 106 -7.08 12.28 -10.14
N ALA A 107 -6.96 12.92 -8.98
CA ALA A 107 -5.78 12.77 -8.13
C ALA A 107 -6.20 12.83 -6.67
N GLY A 108 -5.50 12.08 -5.84
CA GLY A 108 -5.69 12.08 -4.40
C GLY A 108 -4.36 11.96 -3.68
N VAL A 109 -4.24 12.62 -2.54
CA VAL A 109 -3.10 12.52 -1.63
C VAL A 109 -3.59 12.43 -0.20
N THR A 110 -2.99 11.53 0.57
CA THR A 110 -3.21 11.41 2.01
C THR A 110 -1.91 11.71 2.73
N LEU A 111 -2.00 12.59 3.70
CA LEU A 111 -0.96 12.90 4.67
C LEU A 111 -1.41 12.38 6.02
N GLN A 112 -0.64 11.46 6.63
CA GLN A 112 -1.03 10.85 7.89
C GLN A 112 0.13 10.69 8.84
N GLN A 113 -0.18 10.48 10.10
CA GLN A 113 0.74 10.10 11.15
C GLN A 113 0.16 8.90 11.90
N SER A 114 0.95 7.83 12.01
CA SER A 114 0.61 6.59 12.71
C SER A 114 1.66 6.32 13.79
N ARG A 115 1.23 6.23 15.05
CA ARG A 115 2.14 6.06 16.19
C ARG A 115 1.50 5.24 17.30
N TYR A 116 2.30 4.42 17.95
CA TYR A 116 1.99 3.88 19.27
C TYR A 116 1.99 5.00 20.32
N ASP A 117 1.19 4.87 21.35
CA ASP A 117 1.16 5.81 22.48
C ASP A 117 2.46 5.74 23.28
N GLU A 118 3.02 4.54 23.44
CA GLU A 118 4.33 4.25 23.98
C GLU A 118 5.19 3.49 22.96
N PRO A 119 6.55 3.56 23.05
CA PRO A 119 7.40 2.76 22.18
C PRO A 119 7.13 1.27 22.34
N GLU A 120 6.88 0.57 21.24
CA GLU A 120 6.61 -0.86 21.19
C GLU A 120 7.90 -1.66 20.98
N LYS A 121 8.11 -2.67 21.81
CA LYS A 121 9.23 -3.60 21.67
C LYS A 121 8.87 -4.66 20.64
N TRP A 122 9.48 -4.58 19.50
CA TRP A 122 9.23 -5.48 18.36
C TRP A 122 10.34 -6.53 18.16
N SER A 123 11.46 -6.39 18.84
CA SER A 123 12.64 -7.27 18.78
C SER A 123 13.36 -7.27 20.13
N GLU A 124 14.09 -8.37 20.41
CA GLU A 124 14.96 -8.47 21.59
C GLU A 124 16.27 -7.68 21.42
N THR A 125 16.72 -7.49 20.16
CA THR A 125 18.03 -6.90 19.86
C THR A 125 17.96 -5.47 19.32
N ALA A 126 16.79 -5.04 18.84
CA ALA A 126 16.59 -3.71 18.29
C ALA A 126 15.88 -2.77 19.29
N PRO A 127 16.08 -1.44 19.17
CA PRO A 127 15.36 -0.46 19.97
C PRO A 127 13.83 -0.55 19.75
N ALA A 128 13.08 -0.25 20.80
CA ALA A 128 11.64 -0.09 20.72
C ALA A 128 11.26 1.09 19.81
N GLU A 129 10.19 0.93 19.03
CA GLU A 129 9.76 1.91 18.04
C GLU A 129 8.39 2.51 18.36
N LYS A 130 8.27 3.83 18.16
CA LYS A 130 7.01 4.55 18.35
C LYS A 130 6.20 4.66 17.06
N LYS A 131 6.84 4.56 15.90
CA LYS A 131 6.16 4.54 14.61
C LYS A 131 5.56 3.15 14.34
N ILE A 132 4.35 3.12 13.83
CA ILE A 132 3.74 1.86 13.35
C ILE A 132 4.47 1.46 12.07
N PHE A 133 4.92 0.21 12.04
CA PHE A 133 5.58 -0.36 10.87
C PHE A 133 4.65 -0.45 9.66
N ARG A 134 5.23 -0.43 8.47
CA ARG A 134 4.54 -0.60 7.17
C ARG A 134 3.42 0.41 6.91
N THR A 135 3.55 1.60 7.49
CA THR A 135 2.56 2.66 7.37
C THR A 135 3.24 3.94 6.85
N PRO A 136 3.12 4.25 5.55
CA PRO A 136 3.69 5.47 4.99
C PRO A 136 2.94 6.70 5.51
N ASN A 137 3.67 7.78 5.79
CA ASN A 137 3.06 9.04 6.21
C ASN A 137 2.44 9.84 5.05
N THR A 138 2.83 9.53 3.83
CA THR A 138 2.33 10.19 2.62
C THR A 138 2.13 9.15 1.54
N TYR A 139 0.95 9.12 0.93
CA TYR A 139 0.68 8.30 -0.24
C TYR A 139 -0.39 8.98 -1.11
N GLY A 140 -0.45 8.57 -2.35
CA GLY A 140 -1.41 9.17 -3.26
C GLY A 140 -1.46 8.46 -4.60
N TYR A 141 -2.37 8.94 -5.43
CA TYR A 141 -2.57 8.41 -6.76
C TYR A 141 -3.01 9.50 -7.72
N PHE A 142 -2.87 9.24 -9.00
CA PHE A 142 -3.54 10.00 -10.04
C PHE A 142 -3.93 9.11 -11.22
N THR A 143 -4.96 9.52 -11.92
CA THR A 143 -5.36 8.98 -13.21
C THR A 143 -5.68 10.12 -14.16
N ALA A 144 -5.29 9.97 -15.42
CA ALA A 144 -5.64 10.90 -16.48
C ALA A 144 -6.07 10.12 -17.72
N THR A 145 -7.18 10.50 -18.33
CA THR A 145 -7.62 9.94 -19.61
C THR A 145 -7.84 11.10 -20.58
N TYR A 146 -7.18 11.03 -21.72
CA TYR A 146 -7.28 11.99 -22.79
C TYR A 146 -7.77 11.31 -24.07
N THR A 147 -8.90 11.79 -24.61
CA THR A 147 -9.58 11.24 -25.79
C THR A 147 -9.63 12.32 -26.88
N PRO A 148 -8.52 12.58 -27.59
CA PRO A 148 -8.43 13.68 -28.59
C PRO A 148 -9.42 13.49 -29.74
N ILE A 149 -9.67 12.26 -30.12
CA ILE A 149 -10.67 11.83 -31.10
C ILE A 149 -11.40 10.61 -30.58
N LYS A 150 -12.65 10.41 -30.99
CA LYS A 150 -13.49 9.31 -30.47
C LYS A 150 -12.81 7.92 -30.40
N PRO A 151 -12.07 7.47 -31.44
CA PRO A 151 -11.46 6.14 -31.41
C PRO A 151 -10.15 6.05 -30.60
N LEU A 152 -9.51 7.17 -30.21
CA LEU A 152 -8.21 7.17 -29.55
C LEU A 152 -8.33 7.57 -28.09
N SER A 153 -7.84 6.73 -27.21
CA SER A 153 -7.75 7.00 -25.76
C SER A 153 -6.29 6.84 -25.29
N LEU A 154 -5.81 7.84 -24.59
CA LEU A 154 -4.52 7.86 -23.90
C LEU A 154 -4.79 7.90 -22.40
N SER A 155 -4.25 6.95 -21.65
CA SER A 155 -4.43 6.88 -20.21
C SER A 155 -3.08 6.90 -19.50
N LEU A 156 -3.02 7.68 -18.43
CA LEU A 156 -1.92 7.71 -17.47
C LEU A 156 -2.49 7.33 -16.11
N SER A 157 -1.72 6.56 -15.34
CA SER A 157 -2.01 6.28 -13.94
C SER A 157 -0.72 6.32 -13.14
N GLY A 158 -0.80 6.73 -11.89
CA GLY A 158 0.35 6.73 -11.01
C GLY A 158 -0.06 6.52 -9.58
N THR A 159 0.79 5.83 -8.84
CA THR A 159 0.68 5.61 -7.41
C THR A 159 1.99 6.02 -6.74
N TYR A 160 1.89 6.87 -5.73
CA TYR A 160 3.00 7.27 -4.89
C TYR A 160 2.86 6.64 -3.51
N THR A 161 3.91 5.98 -3.05
CA THR A 161 4.03 5.46 -1.68
C THR A 161 5.28 6.07 -1.06
N GLY A 162 5.09 6.88 -0.05
CA GLY A 162 6.18 7.51 0.69
C GLY A 162 6.98 6.53 1.53
N SER A 163 8.13 6.97 2.02
CA SER A 163 8.97 6.22 2.94
C SER A 163 8.17 5.77 4.17
N MET A 164 8.38 4.55 4.60
CA MET A 164 7.81 3.96 5.80
C MET A 164 8.87 3.18 6.58
N LEU A 165 8.63 2.96 7.86
CA LEU A 165 9.47 2.11 8.69
C LEU A 165 9.08 0.65 8.48
N VAL A 166 10.05 -0.23 8.24
CA VAL A 166 9.84 -1.68 8.12
C VAL A 166 10.82 -2.43 9.00
N GLN A 167 10.41 -3.60 9.45
CA GLN A 167 11.27 -4.53 10.17
C GLN A 167 12.12 -5.29 9.15
N HIS A 168 13.38 -5.50 9.47
CA HIS A 168 14.30 -6.40 8.78
C HIS A 168 14.94 -7.28 9.84
N MET A 169 14.54 -8.54 9.86
CA MET A 169 14.92 -9.49 10.90
C MET A 169 16.28 -10.10 10.61
N ALA A 170 17.01 -10.45 11.68
CA ALA A 170 18.30 -11.11 11.59
C ALA A 170 18.21 -12.48 10.89
N GLY A 171 19.27 -12.84 10.22
CA GLY A 171 19.42 -14.05 9.42
C GLY A 171 20.34 -13.74 8.25
N TYR A 172 19.83 -13.11 7.22
CA TYR A 172 20.63 -12.57 6.11
C TYR A 172 21.49 -11.37 6.57
N ILE A 173 21.00 -10.59 7.52
CA ILE A 173 21.74 -9.55 8.24
C ILE A 173 22.09 -10.00 9.67
N ASP A 174 23.11 -9.40 10.26
CA ASP A 174 23.65 -9.83 11.56
C ASP A 174 22.70 -9.63 12.75
N LYS A 175 21.80 -8.63 12.68
CA LYS A 175 20.88 -8.25 13.76
C LYS A 175 19.62 -7.59 13.22
N ASP A 176 18.55 -7.63 14.01
CA ASP A 176 17.29 -6.96 13.68
C ASP A 176 17.47 -5.44 13.57
N VAL A 177 16.93 -4.87 12.50
CA VAL A 177 17.03 -3.43 12.22
C VAL A 177 15.68 -2.87 11.76
N ALA A 178 15.31 -1.72 12.30
CA ALA A 178 14.21 -0.93 11.76
C ALA A 178 14.73 -0.07 10.60
N VAL A 179 14.26 -0.32 9.39
CA VAL A 179 14.73 0.32 8.16
C VAL A 179 13.69 1.32 7.67
N ASN A 180 14.12 2.56 7.38
CA ASN A 180 13.28 3.48 6.61
C ASN A 180 13.42 3.15 5.13
N THR A 181 12.32 2.77 4.48
CA THR A 181 12.30 2.47 3.06
C THR A 181 12.52 3.75 2.24
N ARG A 182 12.92 3.60 0.99
CA ARG A 182 12.76 4.68 0.01
C ARG A 182 11.28 4.84 -0.34
N ASP A 183 10.94 5.94 -0.96
CA ASP A 183 9.65 6.16 -1.60
C ASP A 183 9.58 5.49 -2.98
N PHE A 184 8.37 5.21 -3.43
CA PHE A 184 8.10 4.61 -4.72
C PHE A 184 7.09 5.43 -5.50
N PHE A 185 7.36 5.60 -6.78
CA PHE A 185 6.41 6.16 -7.72
C PHE A 185 6.24 5.21 -8.91
N ASP A 186 5.12 4.49 -8.90
CA ASP A 186 4.74 3.60 -10.01
C ASP A 186 3.83 4.36 -10.97
N MET A 187 4.23 4.45 -12.23
CA MET A 187 3.47 5.11 -13.28
C MET A 187 3.23 4.16 -14.46
N GLY A 188 1.98 4.11 -14.91
CA GLY A 188 1.55 3.37 -16.07
C GLY A 188 1.07 4.29 -17.20
N VAL A 189 1.30 3.87 -18.43
CA VAL A 189 0.84 4.52 -19.66
C VAL A 189 0.13 3.49 -20.53
N LYS A 190 -1.06 3.83 -21.04
CA LYS A 190 -1.82 2.99 -21.97
C LYS A 190 -2.34 3.82 -23.12
N VAL A 191 -2.24 3.26 -24.32
CA VAL A 191 -2.88 3.76 -25.54
C VAL A 191 -3.90 2.72 -25.98
N ALA A 192 -5.10 3.15 -26.35
CA ALA A 192 -6.13 2.29 -26.92
C ALA A 192 -6.75 2.96 -28.13
N TYR A 193 -7.06 2.16 -29.15
CA TYR A 193 -7.71 2.62 -30.37
C TYR A 193 -8.86 1.68 -30.73
N ASP A 194 -10.05 2.27 -30.96
CA ASP A 194 -11.28 1.57 -31.31
C ASP A 194 -11.52 1.56 -32.82
N PHE A 195 -11.63 0.39 -33.41
CA PHE A 195 -11.96 0.18 -34.82
C PHE A 195 -13.39 -0.35 -34.92
N LYS A 196 -14.17 0.23 -35.80
CA LYS A 196 -15.45 -0.36 -36.23
C LYS A 196 -15.20 -1.35 -37.36
N LEU A 197 -15.34 -2.65 -37.09
CA LEU A 197 -15.12 -3.70 -38.09
C LEU A 197 -16.37 -3.95 -38.92
N TYR A 198 -17.54 -3.99 -38.29
CA TYR A 198 -18.84 -4.24 -38.97
C TYR A 198 -19.96 -3.64 -38.12
N LYS A 199 -21.18 -3.53 -38.64
CA LYS A 199 -22.33 -2.80 -38.06
C LYS A 199 -22.45 -2.82 -36.54
N SER A 200 -22.17 -3.94 -35.87
CA SER A 200 -22.27 -4.15 -34.43
C SER A 200 -21.01 -4.73 -33.80
N VAL A 201 -19.89 -4.82 -34.54
CA VAL A 201 -18.64 -5.38 -34.03
C VAL A 201 -17.58 -4.28 -33.93
N ASP A 202 -17.17 -4.01 -32.70
CA ASP A 202 -16.09 -3.10 -32.39
C ASP A 202 -14.84 -3.88 -31.96
N LEU A 203 -13.69 -3.50 -32.46
CA LEU A 203 -12.38 -4.03 -32.10
C LEU A 203 -11.57 -2.93 -31.40
N GLN A 204 -11.15 -3.16 -30.18
CA GLN A 204 -10.18 -2.28 -29.52
C GLN A 204 -8.81 -2.95 -29.49
N LEU A 205 -7.79 -2.24 -29.98
CA LEU A 205 -6.39 -2.57 -29.77
C LEU A 205 -5.81 -1.66 -28.71
N SER A 206 -5.07 -2.24 -27.77
CA SER A 206 -4.40 -1.47 -26.73
C SER A 206 -2.97 -1.94 -26.49
N ALA A 207 -2.11 -1.02 -26.11
CA ALA A 207 -0.75 -1.30 -25.69
C ALA A 207 -0.36 -0.34 -24.57
N GLY A 208 0.59 -0.74 -23.73
CA GLY A 208 1.03 0.10 -22.65
C GLY A 208 2.28 -0.38 -21.93
N VAL A 209 2.70 0.44 -20.99
CA VAL A 209 3.84 0.20 -20.11
C VAL A 209 3.37 0.40 -18.68
N GLN A 210 3.65 -0.57 -17.84
CA GLN A 210 3.52 -0.44 -16.37
C GLN A 210 4.89 -0.16 -15.77
N ASN A 211 4.89 0.55 -14.66
CA ASN A 211 6.09 0.93 -13.94
C ASN A 211 7.15 1.59 -14.87
N VAL A 212 6.74 2.67 -15.54
CA VAL A 212 7.57 3.41 -16.53
C VAL A 212 8.95 3.79 -15.99
N PHE A 213 9.03 4.14 -14.70
CA PHE A 213 10.27 4.54 -14.04
C PHE A 213 11.10 3.36 -13.53
N ASN A 214 10.60 2.13 -13.67
CA ASN A 214 11.25 0.93 -13.14
C ASN A 214 11.53 1.03 -11.63
N ALA A 215 10.58 1.60 -10.88
CA ALA A 215 10.66 1.80 -9.44
C ALA A 215 10.15 0.54 -8.73
N TYR A 216 11.05 -0.33 -8.30
CA TYR A 216 10.73 -1.55 -7.57
C TYR A 216 11.76 -1.80 -6.46
N GLN A 217 11.39 -2.59 -5.47
CA GLN A 217 12.31 -3.04 -4.45
C GLN A 217 13.38 -3.94 -5.10
N ASN A 218 14.65 -3.67 -4.82
CA ASN A 218 15.79 -4.41 -5.38
C ASN A 218 16.81 -4.87 -4.34
N ASP A 219 16.48 -4.74 -3.05
CA ASP A 219 17.28 -5.10 -1.89
C ASP A 219 16.65 -6.26 -1.10
N PHE A 220 16.00 -7.20 -1.82
CA PHE A 220 15.47 -8.42 -1.22
C PHE A 220 16.59 -9.29 -0.67
N ASP A 221 16.34 -9.85 0.49
CA ASP A 221 17.17 -10.91 1.01
C ASP A 221 17.15 -12.14 0.09
N GLN A 222 18.26 -12.87 0.06
CA GLN A 222 18.44 -14.05 -0.77
C GLN A 222 18.92 -15.25 0.07
N GLY A 223 18.65 -16.45 -0.45
CA GLY A 223 19.11 -17.67 0.17
C GLY A 223 18.20 -18.18 1.28
N VAL A 224 18.74 -19.12 2.07
CA VAL A 224 17.96 -19.83 3.09
C VAL A 224 17.74 -19.02 4.36
N GLU A 225 18.62 -18.06 4.63
CA GLU A 225 18.57 -17.20 5.83
C GLU A 225 17.87 -15.88 5.61
N ARG A 226 17.17 -15.73 4.46
CA ARG A 226 16.43 -14.52 4.13
C ARG A 226 15.30 -14.24 5.11
N ASP A 227 15.03 -12.98 5.38
CA ASP A 227 13.76 -12.55 5.96
C ASP A 227 12.69 -12.43 4.86
N SER A 228 11.79 -13.41 4.79
CA SER A 228 10.69 -13.42 3.82
C SER A 228 9.68 -12.29 4.06
N GLY A 229 9.67 -11.71 5.26
CA GLY A 229 8.87 -10.55 5.62
C GLY A 229 9.45 -9.22 5.12
N TYR A 230 10.73 -9.17 4.72
CA TYR A 230 11.37 -7.94 4.23
C TYR A 230 10.98 -7.61 2.78
N ILE A 231 9.67 -7.45 2.57
CA ILE A 231 9.06 -7.02 1.30
C ILE A 231 8.25 -5.77 1.56
N TYR A 232 8.58 -4.65 0.92
CA TYR A 232 7.99 -3.34 1.22
C TYR A 232 7.67 -2.47 0.00
N GLY A 233 8.10 -2.84 -1.17
CA GLY A 233 7.93 -2.08 -2.40
C GLY A 233 7.29 -2.89 -3.52
N PRO A 234 7.07 -2.28 -4.70
CA PRO A 234 6.63 -3.00 -5.87
C PRO A 234 7.61 -4.13 -6.19
N ALA A 235 7.09 -5.34 -6.36
CA ALA A 235 7.91 -6.51 -6.68
C ALA A 235 8.17 -6.68 -8.19
N ALA A 236 7.35 -6.04 -9.04
CA ALA A 236 7.45 -6.17 -10.48
C ALA A 236 8.22 -5.00 -11.12
N PRO A 237 9.25 -5.26 -11.92
CA PRO A 237 9.93 -4.25 -12.70
C PRO A 237 9.02 -3.72 -13.82
N ARG A 238 9.53 -2.80 -14.62
CA ARG A 238 8.84 -2.31 -15.81
C ARG A 238 8.37 -3.46 -16.69
N SER A 239 7.10 -3.42 -17.07
CA SER A 239 6.50 -4.41 -17.96
C SER A 239 5.74 -3.75 -19.11
N TYR A 240 5.65 -4.47 -20.23
CA TYR A 240 4.93 -4.05 -21.43
C TYR A 240 3.76 -4.99 -21.64
N PHE A 241 2.65 -4.45 -22.11
CA PHE A 241 1.48 -5.25 -22.43
C PHE A 241 0.83 -4.80 -23.73
N ALA A 242 0.15 -5.74 -24.38
CA ALA A 242 -0.75 -5.50 -25.49
C ALA A 242 -2.05 -6.26 -25.27
N GLY A 243 -3.15 -5.71 -25.74
CA GLY A 243 -4.47 -6.33 -25.55
C GLY A 243 -5.38 -6.11 -26.77
N ILE A 244 -6.25 -7.08 -26.97
CA ILE A 244 -7.31 -7.06 -28.00
C ILE A 244 -8.63 -7.29 -27.28
N LYS A 245 -9.63 -6.42 -27.54
CA LYS A 245 -11.00 -6.56 -27.05
C LYS A 245 -11.96 -6.51 -28.23
N ILE A 246 -12.85 -7.49 -28.33
CA ILE A 246 -13.92 -7.53 -29.31
C ILE A 246 -15.26 -7.37 -28.55
N SER A 247 -16.09 -6.46 -29.03
CA SER A 247 -17.43 -6.20 -28.50
C SER A 247 -18.45 -6.29 -29.63
N TYR A 248 -19.64 -6.83 -29.34
CA TYR A 248 -20.74 -7.00 -30.30
C TYR A 248 -22.07 -6.63 -29.65
#